data_37e6dcc77779e22865b9f7a455c74a32
#
_entry.id   37e6dcc77779e22865b9f7a455c74a32
#
_cell.length_a   1.000
_cell.length_b   1.000
_cell.length_c   1.000
_cell.angle_alpha   90.00
_cell.angle_beta   90.00
_cell.angle_gamma   90.00
#
_symmetry.space_group_name_H-M   'P 1'
#
loop_
_entity.id
_entity.type
_entity.pdbx_description
1 polymer ?
#
loop_
_entity_poly.entity_id
_entity_poly.type
_entity_poly.pdbx_seq_one_letter_code
_entity_poly.pdbx_strand_id
1 'polypeptide(L)'
;DFKLVKEALKERDVLLKIMPHICWPMRFLIPLQSFKINNFFIRCGLLIYDYIAGYSILPKTETTNLQNSSFNAFLKSKFTKAYIYSDCWVEDSRLVVLNAIDAKKRGANILTRTRVINFEKKGKLWNVITKNNKGEIHEFLCKCIVNAAGPWVDNINNYTRSKNTFSTRLVKGSHLVVNKLFDHNYAFFLTGNDGRIIFVIPFQDEYSLIGTTEVVHQNMDQKPMCSDEEKDYLLNFINNYFDFNLKTDNIISSFSGVRPLYSKNNQKSKNMSSITRDYVLNLEFIENLPFLTIYGGKLTTFRKLSENVLSRLKDFFPEMGSEWTMKNSLPGGDFLIHEKKELVLKLQKKYPFLDQICSNRFINYYGTLSFEILKNVKSKKDLGKNFGHSLTEIEVDWLLKNEFAKSVDDILWRRTKLGLKFNDSEKNKLENWLKYKI
;
A
#
# COMPACT_ATOMS: atom_id res chain seq x y z
N ASP A 1 5.82 -21.61 1.70
CA ASP A 1 5.57 -22.02 0.31
C ASP A 1 6.58 -21.31 -0.61
N PHE A 2 7.55 -22.08 -1.14
CA PHE A 2 8.64 -21.56 -2.00
C PHE A 2 8.13 -20.96 -3.31
N LYS A 3 7.05 -21.49 -3.87
CA LYS A 3 6.45 -20.98 -5.11
C LYS A 3 5.92 -19.56 -4.89
N LEU A 4 5.22 -19.33 -3.80
CA LEU A 4 4.67 -18.03 -3.45
C LEU A 4 5.77 -16.98 -3.21
N VAL A 5 6.86 -17.38 -2.54
CA VAL A 5 8.04 -16.51 -2.34
C VAL A 5 8.68 -16.14 -3.69
N LYS A 6 8.87 -17.12 -4.58
CA LYS A 6 9.45 -16.89 -5.91
C LYS A 6 8.60 -15.94 -6.77
N GLU A 7 7.28 -16.11 -6.73
CA GLU A 7 6.36 -15.22 -7.45
C GLU A 7 6.41 -13.80 -6.87
N ALA A 8 6.40 -13.66 -5.54
CA ALA A 8 6.49 -12.35 -4.89
C ALA A 8 7.79 -11.61 -5.21
N LEU A 9 8.93 -12.31 -5.23
CA LEU A 9 10.24 -11.74 -5.57
C LEU A 9 10.32 -11.30 -7.04
N LYS A 10 9.75 -12.07 -7.95
CA LYS A 10 9.64 -11.67 -9.37
C LYS A 10 8.76 -10.44 -9.53
N GLU A 11 7.58 -10.41 -8.89
CA GLU A 11 6.70 -9.26 -8.94
C GLU A 11 7.35 -8.01 -8.34
N ARG A 12 8.12 -8.13 -7.25
CA ARG A 12 8.89 -7.03 -6.67
C ARG A 12 9.78 -6.35 -7.71
N ASP A 13 10.54 -7.14 -8.48
CA ASP A 13 11.44 -6.62 -9.50
C ASP A 13 10.68 -5.99 -10.68
N VAL A 14 9.49 -6.49 -11.00
CA VAL A 14 8.59 -5.86 -11.98
C VAL A 14 8.09 -4.52 -11.46
N LEU A 15 7.62 -4.47 -10.20
CA LEU A 15 7.07 -3.25 -9.60
C LEU A 15 8.11 -2.12 -9.52
N LEU A 16 9.37 -2.45 -9.19
CA LEU A 16 10.49 -1.48 -9.22
C LEU A 16 10.71 -0.86 -10.60
N LYS A 17 10.39 -1.60 -11.68
CA LYS A 17 10.55 -1.12 -13.06
C LYS A 17 9.37 -0.30 -13.54
N ILE A 18 8.14 -0.71 -13.22
CA ILE A 18 6.94 -0.08 -13.77
C ILE A 18 6.41 1.11 -12.97
N MET A 19 6.90 1.29 -11.73
CA MET A 19 6.48 2.39 -10.85
C MET A 19 7.61 2.92 -9.95
N PRO A 20 8.78 3.28 -10.50
CA PRO A 20 10.00 3.63 -9.75
C PRO A 20 9.85 4.90 -8.90
N HIS A 21 8.87 5.75 -9.17
CA HIS A 21 8.58 6.93 -8.37
C HIS A 21 7.94 6.60 -7.02
N ILE A 22 7.06 5.59 -6.97
CA ILE A 22 6.32 5.21 -5.75
C ILE A 22 6.81 3.89 -5.13
N CYS A 23 7.71 3.17 -5.80
CA CYS A 23 8.32 1.93 -5.30
C CYS A 23 9.83 2.04 -5.40
N TRP A 24 10.54 1.82 -4.29
CA TRP A 24 12.00 1.90 -4.25
C TRP A 24 12.63 0.86 -3.32
N PRO A 25 13.92 0.50 -3.55
CA PRO A 25 14.64 -0.43 -2.70
C PRO A 25 14.72 0.05 -1.25
N MET A 26 14.59 -0.88 -0.32
CA MET A 26 14.77 -0.65 1.12
C MET A 26 15.58 -1.79 1.72
N ARG A 27 16.54 -1.45 2.59
CA ARG A 27 17.33 -2.42 3.34
C ARG A 27 16.72 -2.64 4.71
N PHE A 28 16.61 -3.91 5.11
CA PHE A 28 16.03 -4.32 6.37
C PHE A 28 17.09 -4.96 7.25
N LEU A 29 17.24 -4.46 8.47
CA LEU A 29 18.17 -4.94 9.48
C LEU A 29 17.43 -5.83 10.47
N ILE A 30 17.95 -7.05 10.68
CA ILE A 30 17.46 -8.05 11.64
C ILE A 30 18.48 -8.14 12.77
N PRO A 31 18.28 -7.49 13.95
CA PRO A 31 19.19 -7.60 15.06
C PRO A 31 19.17 -9.02 15.65
N LEU A 32 20.34 -9.57 15.92
CA LEU A 32 20.50 -10.91 16.45
C LEU A 32 21.00 -10.87 17.90
N GLN A 33 20.32 -11.60 18.77
CA GLN A 33 20.84 -11.86 20.11
C GLN A 33 21.94 -12.94 20.03
N SER A 34 23.02 -12.74 20.76
CA SER A 34 24.12 -13.71 20.85
C SER A 34 23.60 -15.08 21.29
N PHE A 35 24.14 -16.16 20.71
CA PHE A 35 23.90 -17.56 21.06
C PHE A 35 22.47 -18.12 20.97
N LYS A 36 21.57 -17.52 20.17
CA LYS A 36 20.27 -18.15 19.89
C LYS A 36 20.35 -19.07 18.67
N ILE A 37 19.87 -20.31 18.81
CA ILE A 37 19.78 -21.33 17.73
C ILE A 37 18.99 -20.79 16.51
N ASN A 38 18.00 -19.95 16.72
CA ASN A 38 17.21 -19.31 15.67
C ASN A 38 18.05 -18.50 14.67
N ASN A 39 19.23 -17.98 15.06
CA ASN A 39 20.10 -17.20 14.17
C ASN A 39 20.57 -18.01 12.97
N PHE A 40 20.86 -19.30 13.15
CA PHE A 40 21.26 -20.18 12.06
C PHE A 40 20.11 -20.39 11.05
N PHE A 41 18.90 -20.65 11.54
CA PHE A 41 17.73 -20.83 10.67
C PHE A 41 17.37 -19.55 9.91
N ILE A 42 17.51 -18.38 10.55
CA ILE A 42 17.31 -17.09 9.86
C ILE A 42 18.33 -16.94 8.75
N ARG A 43 19.60 -17.27 8.97
CA ARG A 43 20.65 -17.21 7.95
C ARG A 43 20.35 -18.14 6.78
N CYS A 44 19.99 -19.39 7.05
CA CYS A 44 19.59 -20.34 6.00
C CYS A 44 18.39 -19.82 5.21
N GLY A 45 17.38 -19.28 5.89
CA GLY A 45 16.21 -18.69 5.25
C GLY A 45 16.56 -17.51 4.32
N LEU A 46 17.46 -16.63 4.74
CA LEU A 46 17.93 -15.50 3.93
C LEU A 46 18.80 -15.94 2.74
N LEU A 47 19.63 -16.97 2.89
CA LEU A 47 20.38 -17.54 1.76
C LEU A 47 19.43 -18.15 0.71
N ILE A 48 18.41 -18.87 1.17
CA ILE A 48 17.36 -19.40 0.27
C ILE A 48 16.59 -18.26 -0.40
N TYR A 49 16.28 -17.20 0.34
CA TYR A 49 15.62 -16.01 -0.19
C TYR A 49 16.43 -15.37 -1.32
N ASP A 50 17.73 -15.14 -1.11
CA ASP A 50 18.65 -14.61 -2.12
C ASP A 50 18.80 -15.53 -3.33
N TYR A 51 18.85 -16.87 -3.10
CA TYR A 51 18.92 -17.85 -4.17
C TYR A 51 17.64 -17.85 -5.04
N ILE A 52 16.48 -17.81 -4.42
CA ILE A 52 15.18 -17.77 -5.12
C ILE A 52 14.99 -16.45 -5.87
N ALA A 53 15.49 -15.33 -5.32
CA ALA A 53 15.46 -14.02 -5.99
C ALA A 53 16.25 -14.03 -7.31
N GLY A 54 17.29 -14.86 -7.41
CA GLY A 54 18.11 -14.99 -8.62
C GLY A 54 18.83 -13.68 -8.98
N TYR A 55 18.74 -13.28 -10.26
CA TYR A 55 19.24 -11.98 -10.72
C TYR A 55 18.23 -10.86 -10.36
N SER A 56 18.45 -10.24 -9.22
CA SER A 56 17.72 -9.03 -8.80
C SER A 56 18.64 -7.82 -8.87
N ILE A 57 18.06 -6.64 -9.11
CA ILE A 57 18.77 -5.35 -9.03
C ILE A 57 19.12 -4.97 -7.59
N LEU A 58 18.60 -5.71 -6.62
CA LEU A 58 18.76 -5.44 -5.19
C LEU A 58 20.02 -6.12 -4.63
N PRO A 59 20.75 -5.48 -3.70
CA PRO A 59 21.86 -6.09 -2.99
C PRO A 59 21.45 -7.36 -2.24
N LYS A 60 22.32 -8.36 -2.27
CA LYS A 60 22.14 -9.60 -1.50
C LYS A 60 22.22 -9.36 0.02
N THR A 61 21.85 -10.38 0.75
CA THR A 61 21.94 -10.40 2.23
C THR A 61 23.40 -10.33 2.68
N GLU A 62 23.65 -9.51 3.68
CA GLU A 62 24.95 -9.36 4.33
C GLU A 62 24.84 -9.52 5.85
N THR A 63 25.96 -9.84 6.49
CA THR A 63 26.08 -9.89 7.95
C THR A 63 26.91 -8.70 8.41
N THR A 64 26.43 -7.98 9.41
CA THR A 64 27.18 -6.87 10.02
C THR A 64 27.41 -7.09 11.50
N ASN A 65 28.57 -6.61 11.99
CA ASN A 65 28.85 -6.52 13.41
C ASN A 65 28.27 -5.18 13.91
N LEU A 66 27.31 -5.25 14.82
CA LEU A 66 26.65 -4.07 15.34
C LEU A 66 27.56 -3.22 16.22
N GLN A 67 28.48 -3.83 16.99
CA GLN A 67 29.38 -3.13 17.90
C GLN A 67 30.27 -2.10 17.18
N ASN A 68 30.64 -2.37 15.94
CA ASN A 68 31.49 -1.53 15.11
C ASN A 68 30.70 -0.72 14.07
N SER A 69 29.40 -0.60 14.25
CA SER A 69 28.51 0.07 13.30
C SER A 69 27.79 1.25 13.92
N SER A 70 27.30 2.17 13.09
CA SER A 70 26.43 3.28 13.53
C SER A 70 25.13 2.83 14.19
N PHE A 71 24.71 1.58 13.95
CA PHE A 71 23.50 1.01 14.57
C PHE A 71 23.66 0.73 16.07
N ASN A 72 24.90 0.62 16.58
CA ASN A 72 25.19 0.41 18.01
C ASN A 72 24.65 1.54 18.89
N ALA A 73 24.57 2.75 18.35
CA ALA A 73 24.10 3.92 19.09
C ALA A 73 22.62 3.85 19.49
N PHE A 74 21.85 2.96 18.88
CA PHE A 74 20.39 2.90 19.07
C PHE A 74 19.93 1.59 19.69
N LEU A 75 20.63 0.48 19.41
CA LEU A 75 20.24 -0.86 19.85
C LEU A 75 20.83 -1.21 21.22
N LYS A 76 20.06 -1.89 22.07
CA LYS A 76 20.57 -2.42 23.33
C LYS A 76 21.79 -3.33 23.11
N SER A 77 22.74 -3.28 24.02
CA SER A 77 24.03 -3.98 23.95
C SER A 77 23.95 -5.51 23.81
N LYS A 78 22.80 -6.11 24.14
CA LYS A 78 22.53 -7.54 23.89
C LYS A 78 22.54 -7.96 22.42
N PHE A 79 22.42 -7.01 21.50
CA PHE A 79 22.48 -7.26 20.06
C PHE A 79 23.88 -6.95 19.54
N THR A 80 24.60 -7.97 19.11
CA THR A 80 26.01 -7.85 18.69
C THR A 80 26.20 -8.00 17.20
N LYS A 81 25.26 -8.66 16.51
CA LYS A 81 25.27 -8.91 15.05
C LYS A 81 23.91 -8.63 14.46
N ALA A 82 23.88 -8.39 13.16
CA ALA A 82 22.64 -8.31 12.39
C ALA A 82 22.79 -8.93 11.00
N TYR A 83 21.68 -9.37 10.42
CA TYR A 83 21.56 -9.59 9.00
C TYR A 83 20.89 -8.39 8.35
N ILE A 84 21.35 -8.03 7.15
CA ILE A 84 20.74 -6.97 6.35
C ILE A 84 20.33 -7.57 5.02
N TYR A 85 19.04 -7.54 4.71
CA TYR A 85 18.49 -8.03 3.44
C TYR A 85 17.76 -6.93 2.70
N SER A 86 17.43 -7.16 1.44
CA SER A 86 16.77 -6.18 0.59
C SER A 86 15.31 -6.55 0.36
N ASP A 87 14.47 -5.56 0.44
CA ASP A 87 13.10 -5.57 -0.03
C ASP A 87 12.73 -4.19 -0.60
N CYS A 88 11.45 -3.85 -0.72
CA CYS A 88 10.99 -2.59 -1.29
C CYS A 88 9.99 -1.90 -0.38
N TRP A 89 10.02 -0.57 -0.42
CA TRP A 89 8.91 0.27 -0.02
C TRP A 89 7.96 0.49 -1.19
N VAL A 90 6.68 0.69 -0.90
CA VAL A 90 5.69 1.19 -1.86
C VAL A 90 4.75 2.19 -1.18
N GLU A 91 4.47 3.29 -1.87
CA GLU A 91 3.41 4.22 -1.49
C GLU A 91 2.05 3.62 -1.89
N ASP A 92 1.43 2.89 -0.96
CA ASP A 92 0.25 2.04 -1.17
C ASP A 92 -0.97 2.82 -1.71
N SER A 93 -1.27 3.96 -1.12
CA SER A 93 -2.38 4.79 -1.56
C SER A 93 -2.16 5.38 -2.96
N ARG A 94 -0.90 5.75 -3.28
CA ARG A 94 -0.53 6.20 -4.64
C ARG A 94 -0.69 5.06 -5.64
N LEU A 95 -0.28 3.85 -5.29
CA LEU A 95 -0.44 2.67 -6.13
C LEU A 95 -1.90 2.46 -6.53
N VAL A 96 -2.84 2.54 -5.58
CA VAL A 96 -4.28 2.40 -5.87
C VAL A 96 -4.76 3.49 -6.83
N VAL A 97 -4.38 4.75 -6.56
CA VAL A 97 -4.79 5.90 -7.39
C VAL A 97 -4.23 5.78 -8.81
N LEU A 98 -2.96 5.42 -8.97
CA LEU A 98 -2.32 5.30 -10.28
C LEU A 98 -2.92 4.17 -11.11
N ASN A 99 -3.28 3.04 -10.50
CA ASN A 99 -4.01 1.98 -11.19
C ASN A 99 -5.38 2.47 -11.67
N ALA A 100 -6.11 3.24 -10.86
CA ALA A 100 -7.39 3.80 -11.27
C ALA A 100 -7.23 4.82 -12.42
N ILE A 101 -6.19 5.66 -12.38
CA ILE A 101 -5.87 6.61 -13.47
C ILE A 101 -5.53 5.85 -14.76
N ASP A 102 -4.67 4.83 -14.68
CA ASP A 102 -4.31 4.03 -15.86
C ASP A 102 -5.50 3.31 -16.46
N ALA A 103 -6.34 2.70 -15.63
CA ALA A 103 -7.58 2.07 -16.07
C ALA A 103 -8.52 3.08 -16.76
N LYS A 104 -8.71 4.28 -16.18
CA LYS A 104 -9.50 5.35 -16.79
C LYS A 104 -8.93 5.80 -18.13
N LYS A 105 -7.61 6.00 -18.23
CA LYS A 105 -6.94 6.35 -19.50
C LYS A 105 -7.15 5.31 -20.60
N ARG A 106 -7.40 4.05 -20.21
CA ARG A 106 -7.68 2.92 -21.11
C ARG A 106 -9.18 2.66 -21.33
N GLY A 107 -10.05 3.58 -20.92
CA GLY A 107 -11.48 3.53 -21.19
C GLY A 107 -12.34 2.93 -20.07
N ALA A 108 -11.78 2.57 -18.92
CA ALA A 108 -12.58 2.11 -17.79
C ALA A 108 -13.32 3.27 -17.12
N ASN A 109 -14.57 3.04 -16.73
CA ASN A 109 -15.33 3.96 -15.89
C ASN A 109 -15.02 3.73 -14.42
N ILE A 110 -14.43 4.73 -13.76
CA ILE A 110 -14.09 4.69 -12.33
C ILE A 110 -15.13 5.50 -11.55
N LEU A 111 -15.99 4.79 -10.81
CA LEU A 111 -17.07 5.40 -10.03
C LEU A 111 -16.68 5.40 -8.54
N THR A 112 -16.07 6.48 -8.09
CA THR A 112 -15.76 6.67 -6.67
C THR A 112 -17.02 7.05 -5.89
N ARG A 113 -17.06 6.73 -4.57
CA ARG A 113 -18.19 7.04 -3.68
C ARG A 113 -19.53 6.47 -4.19
N THR A 114 -19.46 5.35 -4.91
CA THR A 114 -20.61 4.65 -5.49
C THR A 114 -20.61 3.22 -4.97
N ARG A 115 -21.64 2.87 -4.23
CA ARG A 115 -21.78 1.56 -3.59
C ARG A 115 -22.69 0.68 -4.42
N VAL A 116 -22.28 -0.55 -4.70
CA VAL A 116 -23.17 -1.60 -5.19
C VAL A 116 -24.15 -1.95 -4.07
N ILE A 117 -25.44 -1.88 -4.33
CA ILE A 117 -26.50 -2.15 -3.36
C ILE A 117 -27.29 -3.40 -3.70
N ASN A 118 -27.27 -3.83 -4.95
CA ASN A 118 -27.86 -5.08 -5.41
C ASN A 118 -27.35 -5.43 -6.81
N PHE A 119 -27.55 -6.68 -7.23
CA PHE A 119 -27.46 -7.09 -8.63
C PHE A 119 -28.39 -8.29 -8.87
N GLU A 120 -28.90 -8.36 -10.09
CA GLU A 120 -29.86 -9.35 -10.52
C GLU A 120 -29.63 -9.72 -11.99
N LYS A 121 -30.19 -10.84 -12.42
CA LYS A 121 -30.17 -11.22 -13.83
C LYS A 121 -31.20 -10.43 -14.63
N LYS A 122 -30.78 -9.89 -15.79
CA LYS A 122 -31.66 -9.26 -16.76
C LYS A 122 -31.36 -9.81 -18.16
N GLY A 123 -32.12 -10.81 -18.55
CA GLY A 123 -31.85 -11.56 -19.77
C GLY A 123 -30.56 -12.37 -19.72
N LYS A 124 -29.59 -12.06 -20.59
CA LYS A 124 -28.25 -12.68 -20.65
C LYS A 124 -27.15 -11.84 -19.98
N LEU A 125 -27.52 -10.85 -19.18
CA LEU A 125 -26.61 -9.93 -18.54
C LEU A 125 -26.93 -9.81 -17.04
N TRP A 126 -25.93 -9.38 -16.28
CA TRP A 126 -26.11 -8.84 -14.95
C TRP A 126 -26.65 -7.42 -15.03
N ASN A 127 -27.63 -7.05 -14.20
CA ASN A 127 -28.03 -5.70 -13.89
C ASN A 127 -27.45 -5.33 -12.51
N VAL A 128 -26.43 -4.48 -12.46
CA VAL A 128 -25.80 -4.03 -11.22
C VAL A 128 -26.41 -2.71 -10.79
N ILE A 129 -27.01 -2.69 -9.61
CA ILE A 129 -27.66 -1.52 -9.03
C ILE A 129 -26.71 -0.85 -8.03
N THR A 130 -26.48 0.43 -8.23
CA THR A 130 -25.55 1.20 -7.42
C THR A 130 -26.22 2.43 -6.83
N LYS A 131 -25.68 2.92 -5.71
CA LYS A 131 -26.10 4.17 -5.05
C LYS A 131 -24.87 5.03 -4.80
N ASN A 132 -24.91 6.28 -5.25
CA ASN A 132 -23.82 7.23 -4.96
C ASN A 132 -24.05 7.95 -3.62
N ASN A 133 -23.11 8.81 -3.22
CA ASN A 133 -23.18 9.56 -1.96
C ASN A 133 -24.25 10.66 -1.93
N LYS A 134 -24.85 11.01 -3.09
CA LYS A 134 -26.01 11.92 -3.19
C LYS A 134 -27.34 11.15 -3.07
N GLY A 135 -27.28 9.82 -2.97
CA GLY A 135 -28.48 8.97 -2.91
C GLY A 135 -29.04 8.57 -4.27
N GLU A 136 -28.43 9.01 -5.37
CA GLU A 136 -28.86 8.67 -6.72
C GLU A 136 -28.58 7.21 -7.04
N ILE A 137 -29.54 6.53 -7.64
CA ILE A 137 -29.48 5.13 -8.05
C ILE A 137 -29.16 5.07 -9.54
N HIS A 138 -28.19 4.21 -9.88
CA HIS A 138 -27.80 3.93 -11.27
C HIS A 138 -27.76 2.43 -11.51
N GLU A 139 -28.10 2.03 -12.72
CA GLU A 139 -28.08 0.64 -13.18
C GLU A 139 -27.04 0.46 -14.29
N PHE A 140 -26.30 -0.66 -14.22
CA PHE A 140 -25.29 -1.01 -15.22
C PHE A 140 -25.48 -2.46 -15.68
N LEU A 141 -25.55 -2.66 -16.99
CA LEU A 141 -25.60 -4.00 -17.57
C LEU A 141 -24.18 -4.49 -17.86
N CYS A 142 -23.84 -5.70 -17.43
CA CYS A 142 -22.53 -6.30 -17.68
C CYS A 142 -22.60 -7.82 -17.91
N LYS A 143 -21.61 -8.35 -18.61
CA LYS A 143 -21.50 -9.78 -18.92
C LYS A 143 -21.00 -10.60 -17.72
N CYS A 144 -20.20 -10.00 -16.84
CA CYS A 144 -19.55 -10.67 -15.71
C CYS A 144 -19.43 -9.69 -14.53
N ILE A 145 -19.53 -10.20 -13.31
CA ILE A 145 -19.18 -9.46 -12.09
C ILE A 145 -17.88 -10.04 -11.52
N VAL A 146 -16.95 -9.16 -11.16
CA VAL A 146 -15.76 -9.49 -10.36
C VAL A 146 -15.89 -8.84 -9.00
N ASN A 147 -16.14 -9.65 -7.98
CA ASN A 147 -16.17 -9.20 -6.59
C ASN A 147 -14.75 -9.15 -6.03
N ALA A 148 -14.16 -7.95 -6.05
CA ALA A 148 -12.85 -7.63 -5.47
C ALA A 148 -12.98 -6.70 -4.24
N ALA A 149 -14.06 -6.86 -3.46
CA ALA A 149 -14.44 -5.96 -2.38
C ALA A 149 -13.59 -6.10 -1.09
N GLY A 150 -12.52 -6.93 -1.09
CA GLY A 150 -11.61 -7.07 0.04
C GLY A 150 -12.34 -7.44 1.34
N PRO A 151 -12.29 -6.63 2.42
CA PRO A 151 -12.96 -6.92 3.68
C PRO A 151 -14.50 -7.03 3.58
N TRP A 152 -15.11 -6.51 2.52
CA TRP A 152 -16.56 -6.55 2.26
C TRP A 152 -16.96 -7.65 1.27
N VAL A 153 -16.06 -8.56 0.91
CA VAL A 153 -16.32 -9.59 -0.10
C VAL A 153 -17.53 -10.44 0.25
N ASP A 154 -17.67 -10.84 1.53
CA ASP A 154 -18.80 -11.64 2.00
C ASP A 154 -20.12 -10.87 1.96
N ASN A 155 -20.09 -9.53 2.21
CA ASN A 155 -21.27 -8.68 2.09
C ASN A 155 -21.81 -8.66 0.64
N ILE A 156 -20.92 -8.61 -0.35
CA ILE A 156 -21.30 -8.66 -1.76
C ILE A 156 -21.80 -10.05 -2.13
N ASN A 157 -21.15 -11.11 -1.65
CA ASN A 157 -21.60 -12.48 -1.93
C ASN A 157 -22.99 -12.78 -1.36
N ASN A 158 -23.41 -12.09 -0.29
CA ASN A 158 -24.76 -12.26 0.27
C ASN A 158 -25.87 -11.79 -0.67
N TYR A 159 -25.59 -10.97 -1.69
CA TYR A 159 -26.56 -10.64 -2.74
C TYR A 159 -26.77 -11.80 -3.72
N THR A 160 -25.80 -12.74 -3.81
CA THR A 160 -25.97 -14.00 -4.51
C THR A 160 -26.59 -15.00 -3.55
N ARG A 161 -27.52 -15.80 -3.96
CA ARG A 161 -28.01 -16.94 -3.14
C ARG A 161 -27.07 -18.15 -3.20
N SER A 162 -25.80 -17.92 -3.54
CA SER A 162 -24.78 -18.95 -3.67
C SER A 162 -24.38 -19.54 -2.31
N LYS A 163 -24.08 -20.84 -2.29
CA LYS A 163 -23.48 -21.49 -1.11
C LYS A 163 -22.01 -21.10 -1.04
N ASN A 164 -21.67 -20.14 -0.17
CA ASN A 164 -20.30 -19.72 0.04
C ASN A 164 -19.42 -20.91 0.49
N THR A 165 -18.46 -21.29 -0.35
CA THR A 165 -17.47 -22.35 -0.04
C THR A 165 -16.35 -21.80 0.87
N PHE A 166 -16.16 -20.50 0.85
CA PHE A 166 -15.13 -19.77 1.59
C PHE A 166 -15.78 -18.73 2.51
N SER A 167 -15.09 -18.43 3.60
CA SER A 167 -15.43 -17.31 4.49
C SER A 167 -14.19 -16.47 4.78
N THR A 168 -14.40 -15.20 5.06
CA THR A 168 -13.31 -14.32 5.45
C THR A 168 -13.24 -14.13 6.95
N ARG A 169 -12.02 -14.08 7.48
CA ARG A 169 -11.72 -13.66 8.83
C ARG A 169 -11.02 -12.32 8.77
N LEU A 170 -11.60 -11.31 9.38
CA LEU A 170 -11.05 -9.97 9.38
C LEU A 170 -9.99 -9.83 10.47
N VAL A 171 -8.80 -9.37 10.11
CA VAL A 171 -7.68 -9.13 11.03
C VAL A 171 -7.23 -7.69 10.89
N LYS A 172 -7.41 -6.94 11.96
CA LYS A 172 -6.96 -5.55 12.08
C LYS A 172 -5.46 -5.52 12.39
N GLY A 173 -4.72 -4.66 11.71
CA GLY A 173 -3.32 -4.33 12.01
C GLY A 173 -3.16 -2.83 12.15
N SER A 174 -2.56 -2.40 13.25
CA SER A 174 -2.37 -0.99 13.61
C SER A 174 -0.91 -0.59 13.51
N HIS A 175 -0.68 0.68 13.16
CA HIS A 175 0.63 1.29 13.05
C HIS A 175 0.66 2.61 13.81
N LEU A 176 1.84 2.93 14.37
CA LEU A 176 2.14 4.20 15.00
C LEU A 176 3.10 5.00 14.13
N VAL A 177 2.89 6.29 14.05
CA VAL A 177 3.82 7.26 13.47
C VAL A 177 4.41 8.07 14.60
N VAL A 178 5.72 8.09 14.70
CA VAL A 178 6.49 8.86 15.67
C VAL A 178 7.50 9.74 14.94
N ASN A 179 8.12 10.71 15.65
CA ASN A 179 9.24 11.45 15.08
C ASN A 179 10.36 10.51 14.64
N LYS A 180 11.17 10.94 13.69
CA LYS A 180 12.30 10.19 13.15
C LYS A 180 13.21 9.70 14.28
N LEU A 181 13.38 8.37 14.34
CA LEU A 181 14.17 7.72 15.40
C LEU A 181 15.63 7.55 15.03
N PHE A 182 15.97 7.52 13.74
CA PHE A 182 17.30 7.18 13.23
C PHE A 182 17.67 8.07 12.03
N ASP A 183 18.95 8.41 11.89
CA ASP A 183 19.46 9.22 10.77
C ASP A 183 19.75 8.40 9.49
N HIS A 184 19.63 7.08 9.58
CA HIS A 184 19.81 6.17 8.44
C HIS A 184 18.48 5.78 7.79
N ASN A 185 18.55 5.24 6.56
CA ASN A 185 17.38 4.79 5.77
C ASN A 185 17.14 3.27 5.84
N TYR A 186 17.71 2.57 6.81
CA TYR A 186 17.42 1.16 7.04
C TYR A 186 16.15 1.00 7.85
N ALA A 187 15.30 0.04 7.44
CA ALA A 187 14.20 -0.42 8.28
C ALA A 187 14.66 -1.53 9.23
N PHE A 188 14.05 -1.63 10.39
CA PHE A 188 14.29 -2.75 11.32
C PHE A 188 13.19 -3.80 11.16
N PHE A 189 13.61 -5.07 11.12
CA PHE A 189 12.76 -6.24 11.22
C PHE A 189 12.99 -6.86 12.59
N LEU A 190 12.01 -6.74 13.47
CA LEU A 190 12.12 -7.13 14.87
C LEU A 190 11.20 -8.31 15.16
N THR A 191 11.68 -9.32 15.91
CA THR A 191 10.92 -10.54 16.21
C THR A 191 10.63 -10.63 17.68
N GLY A 192 9.34 -10.69 18.06
CA GLY A 192 8.92 -10.87 19.45
C GLY A 192 9.14 -12.28 19.99
N ASN A 193 9.11 -12.41 21.30
CA ASN A 193 9.12 -13.73 21.96
C ASN A 193 7.86 -14.54 21.65
N ASP A 194 6.79 -13.86 21.26
CA ASP A 194 5.50 -14.43 20.83
C ASP A 194 5.49 -14.81 19.32
N GLY A 195 6.63 -14.67 18.63
CA GLY A 195 6.80 -14.96 17.21
C GLY A 195 6.23 -13.89 16.26
N ARG A 196 5.68 -12.81 16.78
CA ARG A 196 5.20 -11.69 15.95
C ARG A 196 6.37 -10.86 15.45
N ILE A 197 6.15 -10.26 14.28
CA ILE A 197 7.12 -9.41 13.61
C ILE A 197 6.62 -7.98 13.65
N ILE A 198 7.48 -7.06 14.10
CA ILE A 198 7.23 -5.62 14.05
C ILE A 198 8.34 -4.95 13.26
N PHE A 199 7.93 -4.07 12.39
CA PHE A 199 8.85 -3.23 11.63
C PHE A 199 8.96 -1.85 12.23
N VAL A 200 10.17 -1.26 12.12
CA VAL A 200 10.38 0.17 12.31
C VAL A 200 10.96 0.71 11.02
N ILE A 201 10.22 1.54 10.33
CA ILE A 201 10.52 1.93 8.95
C ILE A 201 10.67 3.45 8.87
N PRO A 202 11.74 4.00 8.24
CA PRO A 202 11.81 5.41 7.88
C PRO A 202 10.57 5.81 7.06
N PHE A 203 9.92 6.90 7.47
CA PHE A 203 8.64 7.30 6.88
C PHE A 203 8.57 8.80 6.64
N GLN A 204 8.26 9.21 5.41
CA GLN A 204 8.08 10.62 5.01
C GLN A 204 9.23 11.54 5.47
N ASP A 205 10.47 11.07 5.39
CA ASP A 205 11.73 11.73 5.72
C ASP A 205 11.90 12.16 7.19
N GLU A 206 10.82 12.59 7.86
CA GLU A 206 10.83 13.17 9.21
C GLU A 206 10.23 12.26 10.28
N TYR A 207 9.75 11.07 9.90
CA TYR A 207 9.04 10.17 10.81
C TYR A 207 9.62 8.75 10.77
N SER A 208 9.19 7.97 11.74
CA SER A 208 9.33 6.51 11.76
C SER A 208 7.95 5.86 11.90
N LEU A 209 7.71 4.83 11.12
CA LEU A 209 6.49 4.02 11.14
C LEU A 209 6.76 2.72 11.91
N ILE A 210 5.96 2.45 12.94
CA ILE A 210 6.08 1.28 13.80
C ILE A 210 4.85 0.39 13.62
N GLY A 211 5.00 -0.87 13.35
CA GLY A 211 3.88 -1.82 13.17
C GLY A 211 4.31 -3.15 12.60
N THR A 212 3.44 -4.11 12.65
CA THR A 212 1.99 -4.00 12.84
C THR A 212 1.51 -4.90 13.99
N THR A 213 0.35 -4.58 14.55
CA THR A 213 -0.40 -5.49 15.43
C THR A 213 -1.22 -6.50 14.62
N GLU A 214 -1.76 -7.52 15.29
CA GLU A 214 -2.72 -8.47 14.72
C GLU A 214 -3.86 -8.73 15.71
N VAL A 215 -5.03 -8.13 15.45
CA VAL A 215 -6.22 -8.23 16.30
C VAL A 215 -7.42 -8.65 15.45
N VAL A 216 -8.22 -9.59 15.93
CA VAL A 216 -9.45 -9.99 15.24
C VAL A 216 -10.40 -8.81 15.17
N HIS A 217 -10.94 -8.53 13.98
CA HIS A 217 -11.93 -7.50 13.75
C HIS A 217 -13.28 -8.16 13.46
N GLN A 218 -14.36 -7.66 14.06
CA GLN A 218 -15.64 -8.35 13.97
C GLN A 218 -16.41 -8.02 12.69
N ASN A 219 -16.47 -6.74 12.34
CA ASN A 219 -17.16 -6.28 11.13
C ASN A 219 -16.57 -4.96 10.61
N MET A 220 -16.94 -4.58 9.40
CA MET A 220 -16.48 -3.35 8.74
C MET A 220 -17.43 -2.15 8.91
N ASP A 221 -18.47 -2.27 9.71
CA ASP A 221 -19.41 -1.15 9.97
C ASP A 221 -18.75 -0.08 10.87
N GLN A 222 -17.78 -0.52 11.68
CA GLN A 222 -16.97 0.37 12.50
C GLN A 222 -15.63 0.65 11.81
N LYS A 223 -15.24 1.93 11.76
CA LYS A 223 -13.92 2.34 11.28
C LYS A 223 -12.84 1.69 12.16
N PRO A 224 -11.88 0.95 11.58
CA PRO A 224 -10.80 0.36 12.36
C PRO A 224 -9.93 1.48 12.95
N MET A 225 -9.70 1.41 14.26
CA MET A 225 -8.86 2.36 15.01
C MET A 225 -7.83 1.59 15.84
N CYS A 226 -6.67 2.20 16.05
CA CYS A 226 -5.65 1.69 16.96
C CYS A 226 -6.11 1.89 18.40
N SER A 227 -6.25 0.79 19.15
CA SER A 227 -6.62 0.88 20.57
C SER A 227 -5.42 1.24 21.44
N ASP A 228 -5.65 1.63 22.71
CA ASP A 228 -4.58 1.97 23.63
C ASP A 228 -3.73 0.73 23.98
N GLU A 229 -4.34 -0.45 24.08
CA GLU A 229 -3.63 -1.72 24.27
C GLU A 229 -2.70 -2.03 23.09
N GLU A 230 -3.08 -1.71 21.86
CA GLU A 230 -2.23 -1.86 20.69
C GLU A 230 -1.08 -0.86 20.69
N LYS A 231 -1.31 0.39 21.12
CA LYS A 231 -0.25 1.39 21.30
C LYS A 231 0.76 0.94 22.32
N ASP A 232 0.30 0.52 23.50
CA ASP A 232 1.16 0.04 24.60
C ASP A 232 1.95 -1.19 24.18
N TYR A 233 1.32 -2.13 23.47
CA TYR A 233 2.01 -3.31 22.94
C TYR A 233 3.16 -2.91 22.01
N LEU A 234 2.93 -2.02 21.04
CA LEU A 234 3.95 -1.59 20.10
C LEU A 234 5.07 -0.81 20.78
N LEU A 235 4.75 0.11 21.70
CA LEU A 235 5.74 0.89 22.44
C LEU A 235 6.61 -0.01 23.33
N ASN A 236 6.01 -0.90 24.09
CA ASN A 236 6.73 -1.86 24.94
C ASN A 236 7.63 -2.78 24.11
N PHE A 237 7.14 -3.22 22.93
CA PHE A 237 7.94 -4.04 22.05
C PHE A 237 9.20 -3.31 21.58
N ILE A 238 9.06 -2.06 21.11
CA ILE A 238 10.17 -1.23 20.65
C ILE A 238 11.16 -0.93 21.76
N ASN A 239 10.69 -0.56 22.94
CA ASN A 239 11.51 -0.27 24.12
C ASN A 239 12.34 -1.49 24.61
N ASN A 240 11.99 -2.71 24.19
CA ASN A 240 12.80 -3.90 24.46
C ASN A 240 14.01 -4.05 23.52
N TYR A 241 13.99 -3.37 22.38
CA TYR A 241 15.06 -3.45 21.38
C TYR A 241 16.04 -2.29 21.43
N PHE A 242 15.55 -1.09 21.71
CA PHE A 242 16.32 0.15 21.60
C PHE A 242 16.66 0.75 22.96
N ASP A 243 17.72 1.58 23.00
CA ASP A 243 18.20 2.26 24.23
C ASP A 243 17.48 3.60 24.50
N PHE A 244 16.38 3.85 23.83
CA PHE A 244 15.45 4.93 24.13
C PHE A 244 14.13 4.39 24.68
N ASN A 245 13.35 5.25 25.32
CA ASN A 245 12.06 4.88 25.91
C ASN A 245 10.94 5.71 25.30
N LEU A 246 10.25 5.15 24.29
CA LEU A 246 9.07 5.76 23.68
C LEU A 246 7.87 5.63 24.61
N LYS A 247 7.12 6.72 24.73
CA LYS A 247 5.87 6.82 25.49
C LYS A 247 4.73 7.23 24.56
N THR A 248 3.50 7.16 25.05
CA THR A 248 2.29 7.55 24.31
C THR A 248 2.36 8.97 23.78
N ASP A 249 2.98 9.91 24.49
CA ASP A 249 3.15 11.31 24.08
C ASP A 249 4.10 11.48 22.87
N ASN A 250 4.88 10.45 22.53
CA ASN A 250 5.72 10.47 21.34
C ASN A 250 4.95 10.09 20.06
N ILE A 251 3.70 9.63 20.18
CA ILE A 251 2.86 9.24 19.05
C ILE A 251 2.28 10.47 18.37
N ILE A 252 2.69 10.73 17.14
CA ILE A 252 2.17 11.83 16.32
C ILE A 252 0.83 11.44 15.68
N SER A 253 0.74 10.20 15.19
CA SER A 253 -0.46 9.68 14.53
C SER A 253 -0.51 8.16 14.62
N SER A 254 -1.69 7.60 14.45
CA SER A 254 -1.88 6.16 14.31
C SER A 254 -2.93 5.86 13.24
N PHE A 255 -2.81 4.71 12.60
CA PHE A 255 -3.81 4.22 11.68
C PHE A 255 -3.93 2.70 11.73
N SER A 256 -5.08 2.19 11.30
CA SER A 256 -5.36 0.76 11.25
C SER A 256 -5.93 0.37 9.90
N GLY A 257 -5.57 -0.83 9.46
CA GLY A 257 -6.12 -1.46 8.27
C GLY A 257 -6.65 -2.86 8.59
N VAL A 258 -7.59 -3.36 7.79
CA VAL A 258 -8.18 -4.69 7.99
C VAL A 258 -7.81 -5.58 6.81
N ARG A 259 -7.27 -6.76 7.13
CA ARG A 259 -6.92 -7.81 6.18
C ARG A 259 -8.03 -8.85 6.14
N PRO A 260 -8.61 -9.18 4.97
CA PRO A 260 -9.52 -10.30 4.81
C PRO A 260 -8.71 -11.59 4.59
N LEU A 261 -8.42 -12.32 5.64
CA LEU A 261 -7.84 -13.65 5.53
C LEU A 261 -8.95 -14.67 5.26
N TYR A 262 -8.77 -15.58 4.31
CA TYR A 262 -9.80 -16.56 3.97
C TYR A 262 -9.51 -17.93 4.57
N SER A 263 -10.57 -18.67 4.82
CA SER A 263 -10.54 -20.09 5.18
C SER A 263 -11.61 -20.88 4.43
N LYS A 264 -11.35 -22.15 4.14
CA LYS A 264 -12.42 -23.05 3.70
C LYS A 264 -13.35 -23.33 4.88
N ASN A 265 -14.66 -23.33 4.63
CA ASN A 265 -15.69 -23.42 5.68
C ASN A 265 -15.55 -24.61 6.64
N ASN A 266 -14.78 -25.65 6.29
CA ASN A 266 -14.54 -26.83 7.12
C ASN A 266 -13.25 -26.81 7.94
N GLN A 267 -12.43 -25.75 7.84
CA GLN A 267 -11.17 -25.65 8.60
C GLN A 267 -11.26 -24.56 9.67
N LYS A 268 -11.69 -24.93 10.88
CA LYS A 268 -11.54 -24.09 12.09
C LYS A 268 -10.07 -24.13 12.54
N SER A 269 -9.16 -23.44 11.85
CA SER A 269 -7.78 -23.29 12.35
C SER A 269 -7.78 -22.33 13.56
N LYS A 270 -7.34 -22.84 14.71
CA LYS A 270 -7.24 -22.06 15.96
C LYS A 270 -6.14 -20.99 15.92
N ASN A 271 -5.12 -21.15 15.07
CA ASN A 271 -3.96 -20.26 15.01
C ASN A 271 -4.00 -19.32 13.79
N MET A 272 -3.93 -18.02 14.01
CA MET A 272 -3.91 -16.99 12.96
C MET A 272 -2.69 -17.12 12.02
N SER A 273 -1.56 -17.59 12.53
CA SER A 273 -0.31 -17.78 11.76
C SER A 273 -0.39 -18.93 10.73
N SER A 274 -1.35 -19.84 10.86
CA SER A 274 -1.54 -20.99 9.94
C SER A 274 -2.49 -20.69 8.77
N ILE A 275 -3.15 -19.52 8.76
CA ILE A 275 -4.05 -19.12 7.68
C ILE A 275 -3.19 -18.64 6.51
N THR A 276 -3.43 -19.23 5.33
CA THR A 276 -2.69 -18.83 4.12
C THR A 276 -2.90 -17.34 3.77
N ARG A 277 -1.82 -16.68 3.38
CA ARG A 277 -1.83 -15.29 2.86
C ARG A 277 -1.88 -15.25 1.34
N ASP A 278 -2.17 -16.37 0.69
CA ASP A 278 -2.40 -16.45 -0.75
C ASP A 278 -3.81 -15.96 -1.09
N TYR A 279 -4.19 -16.01 -2.36
CA TYR A 279 -5.54 -15.67 -2.80
C TYR A 279 -6.23 -16.88 -3.43
N VAL A 280 -7.56 -16.82 -3.44
CA VAL A 280 -8.41 -17.77 -4.16
C VAL A 280 -9.30 -17.02 -5.14
N LEU A 281 -9.36 -17.52 -6.36
CA LEU A 281 -10.26 -17.05 -7.41
C LEU A 281 -11.39 -18.07 -7.51
N ASN A 282 -12.58 -17.71 -7.04
CA ASN A 282 -13.77 -18.54 -7.10
C ASN A 282 -14.68 -18.05 -8.22
N LEU A 283 -14.67 -18.76 -9.36
CA LEU A 283 -15.56 -18.51 -10.48
C LEU A 283 -16.78 -19.42 -10.35
N GLU A 284 -17.93 -18.82 -10.24
CA GLU A 284 -19.23 -19.49 -10.14
C GLU A 284 -20.14 -19.03 -11.28
N PHE A 285 -21.12 -19.87 -11.59
CA PHE A 285 -22.22 -19.54 -12.50
C PHE A 285 -23.51 -19.41 -11.71
N ILE A 286 -23.95 -18.17 -11.55
CA ILE A 286 -25.19 -17.86 -10.86
C ILE A 286 -26.21 -17.52 -11.93
N GLU A 287 -27.29 -18.31 -11.98
CA GLU A 287 -28.30 -18.21 -13.06
C GLU A 287 -27.70 -18.25 -14.49
N ASN A 288 -26.62 -19.03 -14.67
CA ASN A 288 -25.82 -19.16 -15.90
C ASN A 288 -25.03 -17.91 -16.29
N LEU A 289 -24.83 -16.96 -15.38
CA LEU A 289 -23.97 -15.78 -15.57
C LEU A 289 -22.69 -15.89 -14.75
N PRO A 290 -21.52 -15.53 -15.30
CA PRO A 290 -20.26 -15.64 -14.58
C PRO A 290 -20.15 -14.60 -13.47
N PHE A 291 -19.76 -15.07 -12.28
CA PHE A 291 -19.51 -14.31 -11.08
C PHE A 291 -18.19 -14.78 -10.47
N LEU A 292 -17.19 -13.92 -10.45
CA LEU A 292 -15.87 -14.25 -9.91
C LEU A 292 -15.63 -13.53 -8.61
N THR A 293 -15.34 -14.26 -7.55
CA THR A 293 -15.00 -13.73 -6.23
C THR A 293 -13.49 -13.88 -5.95
N ILE A 294 -12.86 -12.82 -5.47
CA ILE A 294 -11.46 -12.80 -5.05
C ILE A 294 -11.41 -12.80 -3.52
N TYR A 295 -10.86 -13.88 -2.94
CA TYR A 295 -10.62 -13.98 -1.50
C TYR A 295 -9.14 -13.82 -1.19
N GLY A 296 -8.78 -12.96 -0.22
CA GLY A 296 -7.39 -12.73 0.18
C GLY A 296 -6.60 -11.90 -0.82
N GLY A 297 -5.30 -12.17 -0.92
CA GLY A 297 -4.36 -11.47 -1.79
C GLY A 297 -3.43 -10.51 -1.04
N LYS A 298 -2.29 -10.23 -1.68
CA LYS A 298 -1.28 -9.30 -1.18
C LYS A 298 -1.14 -8.12 -2.12
N LEU A 299 -0.87 -6.94 -1.57
CA LEU A 299 -0.56 -5.76 -2.36
C LEU A 299 0.62 -6.00 -3.32
N THR A 300 1.63 -6.74 -2.90
CA THR A 300 2.83 -7.02 -3.69
C THR A 300 2.60 -7.91 -4.91
N THR A 301 1.49 -8.64 -4.98
CA THR A 301 1.16 -9.54 -6.09
C THR A 301 -0.12 -9.14 -6.84
N PHE A 302 -0.60 -7.92 -6.63
CA PHE A 302 -1.87 -7.43 -7.20
C PHE A 302 -1.92 -7.56 -8.73
N ARG A 303 -0.80 -7.24 -9.41
CA ARG A 303 -0.70 -7.29 -10.86
C ARG A 303 -0.90 -8.72 -11.39
N LYS A 304 -0.16 -9.69 -10.81
CA LYS A 304 -0.27 -11.10 -11.22
C LYS A 304 -1.63 -11.70 -10.85
N LEU A 305 -2.19 -11.31 -9.70
CA LEU A 305 -3.56 -11.66 -9.33
C LEU A 305 -4.55 -11.19 -10.41
N SER A 306 -4.43 -9.95 -10.87
CA SER A 306 -5.31 -9.39 -11.90
C SER A 306 -5.18 -10.12 -13.23
N GLU A 307 -3.95 -10.47 -13.67
CA GLU A 307 -3.72 -11.31 -14.85
C GLU A 307 -4.39 -12.69 -14.72
N ASN A 308 -4.29 -13.31 -13.53
CA ASN A 308 -4.94 -14.60 -13.27
C ASN A 308 -6.47 -14.49 -13.27
N VAL A 309 -7.05 -13.38 -12.80
CA VAL A 309 -8.50 -13.10 -12.94
C VAL A 309 -8.90 -13.05 -14.41
N LEU A 310 -8.17 -12.29 -15.23
CA LEU A 310 -8.44 -12.18 -16.66
C LEU A 310 -8.29 -13.53 -17.37
N SER A 311 -7.28 -14.30 -17.01
CA SER A 311 -7.10 -15.66 -17.54
C SER A 311 -8.30 -16.57 -17.24
N ARG A 312 -8.92 -16.46 -16.06
CA ARG A 312 -10.15 -17.20 -15.70
C ARG A 312 -11.38 -16.76 -16.48
N LEU A 313 -11.39 -15.50 -16.94
CA LEU A 313 -12.51 -14.91 -17.66
C LEU A 313 -12.35 -14.93 -19.18
N LYS A 314 -11.24 -15.47 -19.70
CA LYS A 314 -10.89 -15.41 -21.12
C LYS A 314 -11.99 -15.95 -22.06
N ASP A 315 -12.63 -17.04 -21.66
CA ASP A 315 -13.67 -17.69 -22.48
C ASP A 315 -14.95 -16.82 -22.65
N PHE A 316 -15.17 -15.87 -21.73
CA PHE A 316 -16.28 -14.90 -21.80
C PHE A 316 -15.94 -13.63 -22.57
N PHE A 317 -14.67 -13.42 -22.85
CA PHE A 317 -14.15 -12.22 -23.54
C PHE A 317 -13.12 -12.64 -24.60
N PRO A 318 -13.58 -13.26 -25.72
CA PRO A 318 -12.69 -13.78 -26.76
C PRO A 318 -11.81 -12.70 -27.41
N GLU A 319 -12.26 -11.44 -27.42
CA GLU A 319 -11.50 -10.28 -27.93
C GLU A 319 -10.39 -9.80 -26.97
N MET A 320 -10.21 -10.47 -25.80
CA MET A 320 -9.20 -10.09 -24.84
C MET A 320 -7.79 -10.29 -25.40
N GLY A 321 -6.98 -9.24 -25.39
CA GLY A 321 -5.58 -9.29 -25.82
C GLY A 321 -4.66 -10.07 -24.88
N SER A 322 -3.38 -10.13 -25.24
CA SER A 322 -2.33 -10.78 -24.41
C SER A 322 -1.97 -9.95 -23.17
N GLU A 323 -1.30 -10.59 -22.20
CA GLU A 323 -0.75 -9.93 -21.01
C GLU A 323 0.28 -8.85 -21.40
N TRP A 324 0.13 -7.65 -20.84
CA TRP A 324 0.96 -6.48 -21.18
C TRP A 324 1.46 -5.70 -19.95
N THR A 325 0.85 -5.90 -18.77
CA THR A 325 1.07 -5.09 -17.58
C THR A 325 2.49 -5.14 -17.03
N MET A 326 3.24 -6.21 -17.29
CA MET A 326 4.65 -6.34 -16.89
C MET A 326 5.59 -5.35 -17.60
N LYS A 327 5.23 -4.91 -18.81
CA LYS A 327 6.08 -4.09 -19.68
C LYS A 327 5.67 -2.62 -19.73
N ASN A 328 4.53 -2.27 -19.15
CA ASN A 328 4.00 -0.91 -19.20
C ASN A 328 4.08 -0.25 -17.83
N SER A 329 4.71 0.91 -17.79
CA SER A 329 4.79 1.72 -16.58
C SER A 329 3.42 2.25 -16.16
N LEU A 330 3.18 2.33 -14.85
CA LEU A 330 2.09 3.13 -14.32
C LEU A 330 2.31 4.61 -14.62
N PRO A 331 1.24 5.42 -14.67
CA PRO A 331 1.35 6.84 -14.95
C PRO A 331 2.41 7.54 -14.08
N GLY A 332 3.35 8.21 -14.72
CA GLY A 332 4.49 8.84 -14.05
C GLY A 332 5.71 7.94 -13.80
N GLY A 333 5.63 6.64 -14.11
CA GLY A 333 6.70 5.67 -13.88
C GLY A 333 7.59 5.36 -15.10
N ASP A 334 7.54 6.16 -16.13
CA ASP A 334 8.22 5.98 -17.42
C ASP A 334 9.69 6.44 -17.38
N PHE A 335 10.44 6.01 -16.36
CA PHE A 335 11.88 6.23 -16.20
C PHE A 335 12.50 5.09 -15.38
N LEU A 336 13.84 4.96 -15.42
CA LEU A 336 14.55 3.94 -14.66
C LEU A 336 14.82 4.41 -13.22
N ILE A 337 14.76 3.51 -12.25
CA ILE A 337 14.87 3.86 -10.82
C ILE A 337 16.16 4.64 -10.47
N HIS A 338 17.28 4.36 -11.17
CA HIS A 338 18.55 5.08 -10.97
C HIS A 338 18.53 6.51 -11.54
N GLU A 339 17.60 6.82 -12.45
CA GLU A 339 17.43 8.14 -13.05
C GLU A 339 16.60 9.08 -12.14
N LYS A 340 16.06 8.60 -11.04
CA LYS A 340 15.17 9.36 -10.15
C LYS A 340 15.82 10.67 -9.66
N LYS A 341 17.11 10.62 -9.27
CA LYS A 341 17.85 11.82 -8.83
C LYS A 341 18.02 12.82 -9.96
N GLU A 342 18.35 12.35 -11.16
CA GLU A 342 18.46 13.19 -12.35
C GLU A 342 17.13 13.85 -12.72
N LEU A 343 16.02 13.10 -12.58
CA LEU A 343 14.67 13.63 -12.83
C LEU A 343 14.33 14.78 -11.86
N VAL A 344 14.72 14.67 -10.59
CA VAL A 344 14.58 15.76 -9.60
C VAL A 344 15.38 17.00 -10.05
N LEU A 345 16.64 16.82 -10.47
CA LEU A 345 17.47 17.92 -10.94
C LEU A 345 16.92 18.57 -12.23
N LYS A 346 16.40 17.77 -13.15
CA LYS A 346 15.69 18.25 -14.34
C LYS A 346 14.46 19.10 -13.97
N LEU A 347 13.69 18.65 -12.98
CA LEU A 347 12.52 19.40 -12.50
C LEU A 347 12.94 20.75 -11.91
N GLN A 348 13.96 20.78 -11.05
CA GLN A 348 14.48 22.01 -10.44
C GLN A 348 15.07 22.99 -11.47
N LYS A 349 15.84 22.46 -12.45
CA LYS A 349 16.37 23.29 -13.53
C LYS A 349 15.26 23.96 -14.33
N LYS A 350 14.16 23.24 -14.59
CA LYS A 350 13.03 23.78 -15.35
C LYS A 350 12.17 24.74 -14.53
N TYR A 351 12.04 24.49 -13.22
CA TYR A 351 11.23 25.27 -12.28
C TYR A 351 12.05 25.71 -11.07
N PRO A 352 12.98 26.67 -11.23
CA PRO A 352 13.97 27.03 -10.20
C PRO A 352 13.36 27.68 -8.95
N PHE A 353 12.09 28.04 -8.97
CA PHE A 353 11.35 28.54 -7.83
C PHE A 353 10.80 27.43 -6.91
N LEU A 354 10.92 26.16 -7.29
CA LEU A 354 10.63 25.01 -6.42
C LEU A 354 11.87 24.69 -5.59
N ASP A 355 11.69 24.57 -4.27
CA ASP A 355 12.77 24.10 -3.40
C ASP A 355 13.02 22.58 -3.57
N GLN A 356 14.11 22.09 -2.97
CA GLN A 356 14.54 20.69 -3.05
C GLN A 356 13.48 19.76 -2.47
N ILE A 357 12.84 20.13 -1.34
CA ILE A 357 11.84 19.31 -0.64
C ILE A 357 10.60 19.13 -1.53
N CYS A 358 10.11 20.24 -2.10
CA CYS A 358 8.98 20.22 -3.02
C CYS A 358 9.29 19.37 -4.27
N SER A 359 10.46 19.56 -4.87
CA SER A 359 10.88 18.84 -6.08
C SER A 359 11.00 17.32 -5.83
N ASN A 360 11.60 16.92 -4.71
CA ASN A 360 11.67 15.52 -4.30
C ASN A 360 10.26 14.93 -4.10
N ARG A 361 9.38 15.66 -3.40
CA ARG A 361 8.00 15.23 -3.16
C ARG A 361 7.24 15.06 -4.48
N PHE A 362 7.34 16.02 -5.40
CA PHE A 362 6.71 15.91 -6.72
C PHE A 362 7.15 14.64 -7.46
N ILE A 363 8.46 14.40 -7.55
CA ILE A 363 8.97 13.21 -8.24
C ILE A 363 8.60 11.93 -7.49
N ASN A 364 8.58 11.92 -6.16
CA ASN A 364 8.19 10.77 -5.37
C ASN A 364 6.72 10.38 -5.53
N TYR A 365 5.82 11.34 -5.75
CA TYR A 365 4.38 11.08 -5.84
C TYR A 365 3.84 11.04 -7.27
N TYR A 366 4.44 11.81 -8.19
CA TYR A 366 3.94 11.99 -9.56
C TYR A 366 4.92 11.54 -10.64
N GLY A 367 6.21 11.33 -10.32
CA GLY A 367 7.23 10.99 -11.31
C GLY A 367 7.26 11.98 -12.47
N THR A 368 7.22 11.48 -13.72
CA THR A 368 7.21 12.31 -14.92
C THR A 368 5.93 13.15 -15.08
N LEU A 369 4.80 12.76 -14.47
CA LEU A 369 3.58 13.59 -14.42
C LEU A 369 3.81 14.95 -13.75
N SER A 370 4.88 15.11 -12.93
CA SER A 370 5.24 16.39 -12.35
C SER A 370 5.40 17.49 -13.41
N PHE A 371 5.93 17.14 -14.57
CA PHE A 371 6.09 18.07 -15.69
C PHE A 371 4.76 18.41 -16.36
N GLU A 372 3.79 17.51 -16.32
CA GLU A 372 2.42 17.77 -16.81
C GLU A 372 1.65 18.68 -15.84
N ILE A 373 1.75 18.43 -14.54
CA ILE A 373 1.13 19.26 -13.51
C ILE A 373 1.62 20.72 -13.63
N LEU A 374 2.91 20.90 -13.86
CA LEU A 374 3.59 22.21 -13.88
C LEU A 374 3.73 22.82 -15.28
N LYS A 375 3.17 22.19 -16.34
CA LYS A 375 3.44 22.61 -17.73
C LYS A 375 3.18 24.07 -18.06
N ASN A 376 2.20 24.68 -17.41
CA ASN A 376 1.81 26.08 -17.63
C ASN A 376 2.37 27.04 -16.57
N VAL A 377 3.20 26.56 -15.62
CA VAL A 377 3.76 27.33 -14.54
C VAL A 377 5.08 27.95 -15.00
N LYS A 378 5.16 29.29 -15.00
CA LYS A 378 6.37 30.07 -15.38
C LYS A 378 7.03 30.73 -14.17
N SER A 379 6.27 30.95 -13.11
CA SER A 379 6.73 31.64 -11.90
C SER A 379 6.07 31.05 -10.65
N LYS A 380 6.59 31.40 -9.48
CA LYS A 380 6.01 31.01 -8.20
C LYS A 380 4.55 31.46 -8.03
N LYS A 381 4.14 32.58 -8.65
CA LYS A 381 2.77 33.09 -8.60
C LYS A 381 1.78 32.15 -9.31
N ASP A 382 2.21 31.48 -10.37
CA ASP A 382 1.36 30.60 -11.16
C ASP A 382 1.03 29.29 -10.42
N LEU A 383 1.71 28.99 -9.30
CA LEU A 383 1.35 27.87 -8.41
C LEU A 383 0.02 28.14 -7.67
N GLY A 384 -0.45 29.38 -7.66
CA GLY A 384 -1.65 29.79 -6.95
C GLY A 384 -1.46 29.83 -5.44
N LYS A 385 -2.57 29.64 -4.71
CA LYS A 385 -2.62 29.68 -3.24
C LYS A 385 -1.77 28.59 -2.62
N ASN A 386 -0.96 28.96 -1.63
CA ASN A 386 -0.21 28.00 -0.80
C ASN A 386 -1.04 27.64 0.45
N PHE A 387 -1.31 26.36 0.66
CA PHE A 387 -2.09 25.84 1.80
C PHE A 387 -1.21 25.46 2.99
N GLY A 388 0.10 25.30 2.81
CA GLY A 388 1.06 24.85 3.80
C GLY A 388 1.95 23.75 3.22
N HIS A 389 3.17 23.57 3.76
CA HIS A 389 4.11 22.48 3.43
C HIS A 389 4.28 22.21 1.94
N SER A 390 4.39 23.27 1.13
CA SER A 390 4.50 23.24 -0.33
C SER A 390 3.29 22.68 -1.08
N LEU A 391 2.13 22.50 -0.41
CA LEU A 391 0.87 22.15 -1.10
C LEU A 391 0.29 23.41 -1.74
N THR A 392 0.18 23.43 -3.04
CA THR A 392 -0.29 24.60 -3.80
C THR A 392 -1.58 24.32 -4.56
N GLU A 393 -2.25 25.42 -4.97
CA GLU A 393 -3.53 25.34 -5.67
C GLU A 393 -3.44 24.52 -6.96
N ILE A 394 -2.38 24.66 -7.75
CA ILE A 394 -2.22 23.87 -8.99
C ILE A 394 -2.15 22.37 -8.72
N GLU A 395 -1.50 21.96 -7.63
CA GLU A 395 -1.44 20.55 -7.23
C GLU A 395 -2.82 20.07 -6.77
N VAL A 396 -3.51 20.84 -5.93
CA VAL A 396 -4.86 20.49 -5.48
C VAL A 396 -5.82 20.38 -6.65
N ASP A 397 -5.80 21.32 -7.60
CA ASP A 397 -6.62 21.27 -8.82
C ASP A 397 -6.33 20.00 -9.65
N TRP A 398 -5.05 19.58 -9.73
CA TRP A 398 -4.68 18.33 -10.38
C TRP A 398 -5.30 17.12 -9.67
N LEU A 399 -5.20 17.06 -8.33
CA LEU A 399 -5.76 15.97 -7.53
C LEU A 399 -7.28 15.85 -7.67
N LEU A 400 -7.98 16.99 -7.74
CA LEU A 400 -9.43 17.03 -7.94
C LEU A 400 -9.83 16.55 -9.35
N LYS A 401 -9.13 17.01 -10.38
CA LYS A 401 -9.48 16.72 -11.79
C LYS A 401 -9.04 15.34 -12.24
N ASN A 402 -7.84 14.90 -11.84
CA ASN A 402 -7.19 13.71 -12.40
C ASN A 402 -7.10 12.53 -11.44
N GLU A 403 -7.17 12.78 -10.11
CA GLU A 403 -6.91 11.75 -9.09
C GLU A 403 -8.10 11.47 -8.18
N PHE A 404 -9.30 11.81 -8.59
CA PHE A 404 -10.54 11.51 -7.88
C PHE A 404 -10.63 12.06 -6.44
N ALA A 405 -9.82 13.04 -6.06
CA ALA A 405 -9.91 13.65 -4.75
C ALA A 405 -11.21 14.47 -4.62
N LYS A 406 -11.90 14.39 -3.46
CA LYS A 406 -13.17 15.06 -3.17
C LYS A 406 -13.23 15.62 -1.75
N SER A 407 -12.20 15.46 -0.95
CA SER A 407 -12.15 15.91 0.44
C SER A 407 -10.73 16.27 0.85
N VAL A 408 -10.60 17.02 1.96
CA VAL A 408 -9.32 17.31 2.60
C VAL A 408 -8.56 16.02 2.93
N ASP A 409 -9.24 14.99 3.44
CA ASP A 409 -8.66 13.70 3.76
C ASP A 409 -8.12 12.98 2.52
N ASP A 410 -8.81 13.09 1.37
CA ASP A 410 -8.29 12.52 0.12
C ASP A 410 -6.95 13.17 -0.25
N ILE A 411 -6.84 14.49 -0.14
CA ILE A 411 -5.65 15.25 -0.48
C ILE A 411 -4.52 14.96 0.52
N LEU A 412 -4.79 15.18 1.82
CA LEU A 412 -3.76 15.20 2.84
C LEU A 412 -3.27 13.79 3.25
N TRP A 413 -4.15 12.77 3.21
CA TRP A 413 -3.79 11.43 3.67
C TRP A 413 -3.63 10.40 2.56
N ARG A 414 -4.45 10.48 1.50
CA ARG A 414 -4.48 9.46 0.44
C ARG A 414 -3.71 9.87 -0.81
N ARG A 415 -3.31 11.14 -0.96
CA ARG A 415 -2.55 11.64 -2.14
C ARG A 415 -1.17 12.14 -1.77
N THR A 416 -1.02 12.89 -0.67
CA THR A 416 0.23 13.60 -0.35
C THR A 416 0.89 13.21 0.97
N LYS A 417 0.19 12.54 1.88
CA LYS A 417 0.64 12.28 3.27
C LYS A 417 0.97 13.56 4.08
N LEU A 418 0.69 14.74 3.54
CA LEU A 418 0.97 16.03 4.21
C LEU A 418 0.12 16.24 5.47
N GLY A 419 -0.94 15.46 5.66
CA GLY A 419 -1.75 15.49 6.89
C GLY A 419 -0.94 15.25 8.18
N LEU A 420 0.24 14.64 8.08
CA LEU A 420 1.18 14.51 9.22
C LEU A 420 1.77 15.85 9.66
N LYS A 421 1.86 16.83 8.75
CA LYS A 421 2.50 18.13 8.98
C LYS A 421 1.49 19.26 9.18
N PHE A 422 0.29 19.13 8.61
CA PHE A 422 -0.73 20.18 8.62
C PHE A 422 -1.32 20.38 10.00
N ASN A 423 -1.32 21.63 10.47
CA ASN A 423 -2.09 22.05 11.64
C ASN A 423 -3.57 22.31 11.27
N ASP A 424 -4.40 22.53 12.29
CA ASP A 424 -5.84 22.71 12.08
C ASP A 424 -6.18 23.99 11.29
N SER A 425 -5.43 25.07 11.46
CA SER A 425 -5.61 26.31 10.67
C SER A 425 -5.36 26.08 9.19
N GLU A 426 -4.31 25.34 8.84
CA GLU A 426 -3.97 24.99 7.46
C GLU A 426 -5.01 24.04 6.85
N LYS A 427 -5.49 23.06 7.61
CA LYS A 427 -6.60 22.17 7.20
C LYS A 427 -7.87 22.95 6.92
N ASN A 428 -8.25 23.86 7.83
CA ASN A 428 -9.43 24.72 7.66
C ASN A 428 -9.30 25.64 6.43
N LYS A 429 -8.11 26.19 6.18
CA LYS A 429 -7.83 27.00 4.99
C LYS A 429 -8.05 26.20 3.69
N LEU A 430 -7.58 24.95 3.63
CA LEU A 430 -7.80 24.05 2.51
C LEU A 430 -9.27 23.67 2.38
N GLU A 431 -9.94 23.33 3.49
CA GLU A 431 -11.35 22.95 3.50
C GLU A 431 -12.25 24.10 3.00
N ASN A 432 -12.04 25.32 3.49
CA ASN A 432 -12.80 26.47 3.04
C ASN A 432 -12.59 26.73 1.54
N TRP A 433 -11.39 26.55 1.03
CA TRP A 433 -11.13 26.70 -0.41
C TRP A 433 -11.84 25.60 -1.22
N LEU A 434 -11.86 24.36 -0.75
CA LEU A 434 -12.53 23.24 -1.41
C LEU A 434 -14.05 23.45 -1.52
N LYS A 435 -14.71 24.06 -0.52
CA LYS A 435 -16.16 24.36 -0.56
C LYS A 435 -16.57 25.21 -1.77
N TYR A 436 -15.67 26.02 -2.30
CA TYR A 436 -15.92 26.84 -3.49
C TYR A 436 -15.57 26.12 -4.81
N LYS A 437 -14.92 24.96 -4.76
CA LYS A 437 -14.42 24.23 -5.95
C LYS A 437 -15.21 22.96 -6.25
N ILE A 438 -15.84 22.36 -5.24
CA ILE A 438 -16.62 21.12 -5.32
C ILE A 438 -18.09 21.41 -5.04
#